data_93079ca2a43e7f79d4b3f45801e97c8f
#
_entry.id   93079ca2a43e7f79d4b3f45801e97c8f
#
_cell.length_a   1.000
_cell.length_b   1.000
_cell.length_c   1.000
_cell.angle_alpha   90.00
_cell.angle_beta   90.00
_cell.angle_gamma   90.00
#
_symmetry.space_group_name_H-M   'P 1'
#
loop_
_entity.id
_entity.type
_entity.pdbx_description
1 polymer ?
#
loop_
_entity_poly.entity_id
_entity_poly.type
_entity_poly.pdbx_seq_one_letter_code
_entity_poly.pdbx_strand_id
1 'polypeptide(L)'
;YMRDAEDNGPAIAFSPLNFGAYPMVNGETRISAHYCGEMPELPVAEILDTRKAKELGLITSAPDDIDWEDEVRIAIEERVALSPDALTGMEASLRFSGRENMLTRVFGRLSAWQNWIFIRPNAVGEQGALKVYGTGAKAKFNWERL
;
A
#
# COMPACT_ATOMS: atom_id res chain seq x y z
N TYR A 1 1.17 -8.09 5.74
CA TYR A 1 0.67 -9.02 6.76
C TYR A 1 1.62 -10.20 6.85
N MET A 2 1.84 -10.68 8.06
CA MET A 2 2.70 -11.83 8.32
C MET A 2 2.13 -12.58 9.52
N ARG A 3 1.94 -13.90 9.36
CA ARG A 3 1.33 -14.73 10.40
C ARG A 3 2.29 -14.92 11.57
N ASP A 4 1.86 -14.64 12.79
CA ASP A 4 2.63 -14.88 14.01
C ASP A 4 2.36 -16.31 14.49
N ALA A 5 3.17 -17.27 14.02
CA ALA A 5 3.06 -18.67 14.34
C ALA A 5 4.10 -19.06 15.38
N GLU A 6 3.70 -19.89 16.35
CA GLU A 6 4.61 -20.38 17.40
C GLU A 6 5.75 -21.24 16.83
N ASP A 7 5.44 -22.09 15.83
CA ASP A 7 6.40 -22.98 15.19
C ASP A 7 6.46 -22.73 13.67
N ASN A 8 7.67 -22.69 13.11
CA ASN A 8 7.91 -22.56 11.66
C ASN A 8 7.17 -21.37 11.00
N GLY A 9 7.05 -20.27 11.73
CA GLY A 9 6.48 -19.04 11.22
C GLY A 9 7.23 -18.48 10.01
N PRO A 10 6.58 -17.61 9.22
CA PRO A 10 7.24 -16.90 8.15
C PRO A 10 8.35 -16.01 8.69
N ALA A 11 9.34 -15.73 7.85
CA ALA A 11 10.48 -14.89 8.22
C ALA A 11 10.89 -13.98 7.07
N ILE A 12 11.48 -12.84 7.41
CA ILE A 12 12.09 -11.89 6.45
C ILE A 12 13.60 -11.89 6.68
N ALA A 13 14.36 -11.88 5.60
CA ALA A 13 15.79 -11.65 5.65
C ALA A 13 16.21 -10.68 4.57
N PHE A 14 17.14 -9.78 4.89
CA PHE A 14 17.76 -8.88 3.94
C PHE A 14 19.12 -9.40 3.50
N SER A 15 19.42 -9.19 2.22
CA SER A 15 20.75 -9.36 1.67
C SER A 15 21.31 -8.00 1.24
N PRO A 16 22.62 -7.88 0.97
CA PRO A 16 23.19 -6.64 0.43
C PRO A 16 22.53 -6.17 -0.87
N LEU A 17 21.91 -7.08 -1.62
CA LEU A 17 21.20 -6.76 -2.87
C LEU A 17 19.98 -5.85 -2.65
N ASN A 18 19.39 -5.85 -1.47
CA ASN A 18 18.24 -5.02 -1.15
C ASN A 18 18.60 -3.52 -1.00
N PHE A 19 19.90 -3.21 -0.81
CA PHE A 19 20.37 -1.87 -0.44
C PHE A 19 21.05 -1.12 -1.59
N GLY A 20 20.62 -1.32 -2.83
CA GLY A 20 21.09 -0.48 -3.95
C GLY A 20 21.36 -1.18 -5.27
N ALA A 21 21.42 -2.53 -5.29
CA ALA A 21 21.72 -3.27 -6.53
C ALA A 21 20.62 -3.15 -7.60
N TYR A 22 19.36 -2.95 -7.17
CA TYR A 22 18.19 -2.86 -8.06
C TYR A 22 17.34 -1.63 -7.72
N PRO A 23 17.79 -0.42 -8.07
CA PRO A 23 17.04 0.79 -7.81
C PRO A 23 15.78 0.86 -8.68
N MET A 24 14.79 1.59 -8.20
CA MET A 24 13.63 2.00 -9.01
C MET A 24 14.08 3.06 -10.05
N VAL A 25 13.15 3.41 -10.96
CA VAL A 25 13.43 4.39 -12.03
C VAL A 25 13.91 5.75 -11.50
N ASN A 26 13.46 6.13 -10.30
CA ASN A 26 13.89 7.36 -9.62
C ASN A 26 15.26 7.26 -8.92
N GLY A 27 15.94 6.12 -9.02
CA GLY A 27 17.24 5.88 -8.40
C GLY A 27 17.19 5.45 -6.94
N GLU A 28 16.01 5.37 -6.32
CA GLU A 28 15.86 4.91 -4.95
C GLU A 28 15.62 3.40 -4.85
N THR A 29 15.99 2.80 -3.73
CA THR A 29 15.64 1.41 -3.45
C THR A 29 14.19 1.31 -2.98
N ARG A 30 13.56 0.14 -3.16
CA ARG A 30 12.20 -0.10 -2.65
C ARG A 30 12.12 0.03 -1.14
N ILE A 31 13.18 -0.35 -0.43
CA ILE A 31 13.26 -0.21 1.02
C ILE A 31 13.30 1.27 1.42
N SER A 32 14.13 2.08 0.77
CA SER A 32 14.15 3.53 1.02
C SER A 32 12.79 4.16 0.78
N ALA A 33 12.13 3.81 -0.31
CA ALA A 33 10.79 4.31 -0.62
C ALA A 33 9.73 3.86 0.42
N HIS A 34 9.83 2.63 0.94
CA HIS A 34 8.95 2.12 1.99
C HIS A 34 9.01 2.98 3.25
N TYR A 35 10.19 3.43 3.62
CA TYR A 35 10.40 4.31 4.79
C TYR A 35 10.36 5.81 4.44
N CYS A 36 9.91 6.18 3.27
CA CYS A 36 9.86 7.58 2.82
C CYS A 36 11.21 8.31 2.90
N GLY A 37 12.32 7.58 2.79
CA GLY A 37 13.68 8.09 2.89
C GLY A 37 14.26 8.15 4.31
N GLU A 38 13.47 7.87 5.34
CA GLU A 38 13.88 7.84 6.77
C GLU A 38 14.10 6.40 7.23
N MET A 39 14.96 5.67 6.53
CA MET A 39 15.18 4.25 6.75
C MET A 39 15.89 4.00 8.10
N PRO A 40 15.35 3.11 8.96
CA PRO A 40 16.04 2.66 10.16
C PRO A 40 17.25 1.80 9.80
N GLU A 41 18.10 1.53 10.75
CA GLU A 41 19.15 0.53 10.61
C GLU A 41 18.51 -0.86 10.50
N LEU A 42 18.66 -1.48 9.32
CA LEU A 42 18.11 -2.80 9.03
C LEU A 42 19.21 -3.86 9.08
N PRO A 43 19.01 -4.97 9.78
CA PRO A 43 20.02 -6.02 9.88
C PRO A 43 20.16 -6.76 8.55
N VAL A 44 21.39 -6.93 8.10
CA VAL A 44 21.71 -7.71 6.89
C VAL A 44 22.06 -9.13 7.29
N ALA A 45 21.50 -10.12 6.58
CA ALA A 45 21.70 -11.55 6.82
C ALA A 45 21.17 -12.08 8.16
N GLU A 46 20.40 -11.29 8.88
CA GLU A 46 19.65 -11.74 10.06
C GLU A 46 18.25 -12.20 9.64
N ILE A 47 17.75 -13.23 10.30
CA ILE A 47 16.37 -13.71 10.11
C ILE A 47 15.47 -12.93 11.08
N LEU A 48 14.52 -12.19 10.53
CA LEU A 48 13.54 -11.43 11.27
C LEU A 48 12.24 -12.23 11.38
N ASP A 49 11.85 -12.55 12.59
CA ASP A 49 10.52 -13.10 12.87
C ASP A 49 9.43 -12.03 12.69
N THR A 50 8.18 -12.47 12.87
CA THR A 50 7.00 -11.61 12.72
C THR A 50 7.02 -10.40 13.65
N ARG A 51 7.40 -10.61 14.90
CA ARG A 51 7.47 -9.53 15.91
C ARG A 51 8.52 -8.49 15.51
N LYS A 52 9.71 -8.93 15.15
CA LYS A 52 10.80 -8.04 14.75
C LYS A 52 10.48 -7.30 13.45
N ALA A 53 9.86 -7.98 12.49
CA ALA A 53 9.39 -7.36 11.26
C ALA A 53 8.35 -6.26 11.53
N LYS A 54 7.46 -6.46 12.50
CA LYS A 54 6.47 -5.46 12.92
C LYS A 54 7.12 -4.27 13.65
N GLU A 55 8.04 -4.52 14.57
CA GLU A 55 8.80 -3.47 15.27
C GLU A 55 9.57 -2.57 14.29
N LEU A 56 10.15 -3.15 13.25
CA LEU A 56 10.86 -2.43 12.20
C LEU A 56 9.93 -1.78 11.17
N GLY A 57 8.61 -1.93 11.29
CA GLY A 57 7.65 -1.34 10.35
C GLY A 57 7.64 -1.99 8.97
N LEU A 58 8.19 -3.19 8.81
CA LEU A 58 8.23 -3.92 7.55
C LEU A 58 6.87 -4.54 7.17
N ILE A 59 6.02 -4.76 8.18
CA ILE A 59 4.69 -5.32 8.01
C ILE A 59 3.65 -4.48 8.76
N THR A 60 2.43 -4.52 8.27
CA THR A 60 1.29 -3.77 8.83
C THR A 60 0.65 -4.49 10.01
N SER A 61 0.47 -5.80 9.90
CA SER A 61 -0.24 -6.62 10.89
C SER A 61 0.44 -7.98 11.09
N ALA A 62 0.33 -8.50 12.29
CA ALA A 62 0.92 -9.76 12.74
C ALA A 62 -0.13 -10.56 13.53
N PRO A 63 -1.20 -11.05 12.87
CA PRO A 63 -2.19 -11.88 13.53
C PRO A 63 -1.62 -13.26 13.84
N ASP A 64 -2.09 -13.86 14.92
CA ASP A 64 -1.77 -15.24 15.26
C ASP A 64 -2.44 -16.27 14.34
N ASP A 65 -2.23 -17.55 14.60
CA ASP A 65 -2.79 -18.63 13.79
C ASP A 65 -4.32 -18.68 13.80
N ILE A 66 -4.94 -18.22 14.90
CA ILE A 66 -6.40 -18.26 15.06
C ILE A 66 -7.04 -17.14 14.24
N ASP A 67 -6.49 -15.94 14.30
CA ASP A 67 -7.05 -14.74 13.71
C ASP A 67 -6.57 -14.51 12.27
N TRP A 68 -5.59 -15.27 11.76
CA TRP A 68 -4.96 -15.03 10.47
C TRP A 68 -5.94 -14.95 9.29
N GLU A 69 -6.81 -15.93 9.15
CA GLU A 69 -7.74 -16.00 8.01
C GLU A 69 -8.77 -14.85 8.06
N ASP A 70 -9.28 -14.56 9.25
CA ASP A 70 -10.26 -13.49 9.44
C ASP A 70 -9.65 -12.10 9.23
N GLU A 71 -8.48 -11.84 9.76
CA GLU A 71 -7.77 -10.57 9.57
C GLU A 71 -7.42 -10.32 8.09
N VAL A 72 -6.95 -11.34 7.39
CA VAL A 72 -6.67 -11.23 5.94
C VAL A 72 -7.96 -11.00 5.15
N ARG A 73 -9.03 -11.73 5.48
CA ARG A 73 -10.34 -11.56 4.84
C ARG A 73 -10.87 -10.14 5.04
N ILE A 74 -10.87 -9.65 6.27
CA ILE A 74 -11.32 -8.28 6.61
C ILE A 74 -10.49 -7.25 5.83
N ALA A 75 -9.18 -7.39 5.80
CA ALA A 75 -8.30 -6.48 5.07
C ALA A 75 -8.58 -6.45 3.56
N ILE A 76 -8.95 -7.58 2.97
CA ILE A 76 -9.37 -7.67 1.55
C ILE A 76 -10.73 -7.01 1.36
N GLU A 77 -11.72 -7.33 2.19
CA GLU A 77 -13.07 -6.76 2.12
C GLU A 77 -13.08 -5.24 2.24
N GLU A 78 -12.30 -4.69 3.16
CA GLU A 78 -12.13 -3.24 3.31
C GLU A 78 -11.61 -2.59 2.03
N ARG A 79 -10.62 -3.20 1.38
CA ARG A 79 -10.05 -2.67 0.13
C ARG A 79 -11.00 -2.80 -1.04
N VAL A 80 -11.70 -3.92 -1.13
CA VAL A 80 -12.73 -4.14 -2.16
C VAL A 80 -13.91 -3.16 -2.02
N ALA A 81 -14.16 -2.63 -0.83
CA ALA A 81 -15.17 -1.60 -0.61
C ALA A 81 -14.77 -0.21 -1.13
N LEU A 82 -13.51 0.00 -1.49
CA LEU A 82 -13.00 1.26 -2.03
C LEU A 82 -13.06 1.29 -3.56
N SER A 83 -13.15 2.49 -4.13
CA SER A 83 -13.08 2.66 -5.59
C SER A 83 -11.75 2.14 -6.15
N PRO A 84 -11.76 1.24 -7.16
CA PRO A 84 -10.53 0.75 -7.78
C PRO A 84 -9.70 1.86 -8.44
N ASP A 85 -10.35 2.90 -8.97
CA ASP A 85 -9.66 4.05 -9.53
C ASP A 85 -8.93 4.87 -8.43
N ALA A 86 -9.57 5.02 -7.27
CA ALA A 86 -8.94 5.68 -6.12
C ALA A 86 -7.76 4.87 -5.56
N LEU A 87 -7.90 3.53 -5.49
CA LEU A 87 -6.80 2.64 -5.10
C LEU A 87 -5.61 2.72 -6.06
N THR A 88 -5.86 2.81 -7.37
CA THR A 88 -4.81 3.00 -8.38
C THR A 88 -4.04 4.30 -8.15
N GLY A 89 -4.73 5.41 -7.91
CA GLY A 89 -4.09 6.69 -7.61
C GLY A 89 -3.31 6.67 -6.29
N MET A 90 -3.86 6.05 -5.27
CA MET A 90 -3.19 5.88 -3.98
C MET A 90 -1.93 5.02 -4.11
N GLU A 91 -2.01 3.88 -4.79
CA GLU A 91 -0.87 3.00 -5.02
C GLU A 91 0.24 3.71 -5.78
N ALA A 92 -0.08 4.44 -6.84
CA ALA A 92 0.91 5.19 -7.60
C ALA A 92 1.62 6.24 -6.73
N SER A 93 0.87 6.91 -5.86
CA SER A 93 1.42 7.91 -4.94
C SER A 93 2.34 7.29 -3.88
N LEU A 94 2.04 6.08 -3.39
CA LEU A 94 2.84 5.37 -2.40
C LEU A 94 4.06 4.68 -3.03
N ARG A 95 3.85 4.00 -4.17
CA ARG A 95 4.91 3.24 -4.85
C ARG A 95 6.04 4.12 -5.37
N PHE A 96 5.71 5.31 -5.83
CA PHE A 96 6.67 6.25 -6.41
C PHE A 96 6.92 7.45 -5.50
N SER A 97 6.64 7.31 -4.21
CA SER A 97 7.05 8.30 -3.22
C SER A 97 8.58 8.42 -3.23
N GLY A 98 9.08 9.60 -3.40
CA GLY A 98 10.50 9.89 -3.43
C GLY A 98 10.74 11.31 -2.94
N ARG A 99 11.96 11.79 -3.09
CA ARG A 99 12.31 13.16 -2.77
C ARG A 99 11.65 14.11 -3.75
N GLU A 100 10.56 14.71 -3.33
CA GLU A 100 9.78 15.67 -4.11
C GLU A 100 9.61 16.97 -3.33
N ASN A 101 9.51 18.07 -4.05
CA ASN A 101 9.10 19.34 -3.45
C ASN A 101 7.57 19.46 -3.38
N MET A 102 7.08 20.44 -2.64
CA MET A 102 5.65 20.70 -2.48
C MET A 102 4.92 20.84 -3.82
N LEU A 103 5.55 21.52 -4.76
CA LEU A 103 4.94 21.82 -6.07
C LEU A 103 4.67 20.52 -6.86
N THR A 104 5.67 19.64 -6.94
CA THR A 104 5.53 18.37 -7.65
C THR A 104 4.58 17.41 -6.93
N ARG A 105 4.53 17.42 -5.59
CA ARG A 105 3.55 16.64 -4.82
C ARG A 105 2.12 17.09 -5.08
N VAL A 106 1.88 18.41 -5.15
CA VAL A 106 0.54 18.95 -5.40
C VAL A 106 0.12 18.72 -6.84
N PHE A 107 0.89 19.20 -7.82
CA PHE A 107 0.47 19.18 -9.22
C PHE A 107 0.74 17.87 -9.94
N GLY A 108 1.84 17.20 -9.64
CA GLY A 108 2.19 15.93 -10.27
C GLY A 108 1.49 14.71 -9.64
N ARG A 109 0.98 14.84 -8.41
CA ARG A 109 0.30 13.73 -7.73
C ARG A 109 -1.13 14.05 -7.37
N LEU A 110 -1.39 14.94 -6.39
CA LEU A 110 -2.75 15.17 -5.91
C LEU A 110 -3.67 15.65 -7.01
N SER A 111 -3.33 16.76 -7.69
CA SER A 111 -4.19 17.32 -8.72
C SER A 111 -4.29 16.43 -9.96
N ALA A 112 -3.19 15.80 -10.39
CA ALA A 112 -3.20 14.91 -11.54
C ALA A 112 -4.08 13.68 -11.30
N TRP A 113 -3.92 12.99 -10.16
CA TRP A 113 -4.73 11.83 -9.83
C TRP A 113 -6.18 12.20 -9.51
N GLN A 114 -6.42 13.32 -8.85
CA GLN A 114 -7.77 13.83 -8.61
C GLN A 114 -8.50 14.09 -9.93
N ASN A 115 -7.88 14.75 -10.87
CA ASN A 115 -8.46 15.02 -12.19
C ASN A 115 -8.75 13.73 -12.96
N TRP A 116 -7.83 12.75 -12.89
CA TRP A 116 -8.03 11.45 -13.53
C TRP A 116 -9.18 10.66 -12.90
N ILE A 117 -9.27 10.62 -11.55
CA ILE A 117 -10.31 9.89 -10.84
C ILE A 117 -11.69 10.53 -11.08
N PHE A 118 -11.79 11.85 -11.02
CA PHE A 118 -13.07 12.58 -11.05
C PHE A 118 -13.75 12.62 -12.42
N ILE A 119 -13.13 12.13 -13.46
CA ILE A 119 -13.78 11.93 -14.77
C ILE A 119 -14.19 10.49 -15.01
N ARG A 120 -13.89 9.58 -14.08
CA ARG A 120 -14.14 8.15 -14.27
C ARG A 120 -15.50 7.71 -13.73
N PRO A 121 -16.18 6.75 -14.41
CA PRO A 121 -17.50 6.28 -13.99
C PRO A 121 -17.58 5.74 -12.56
N ASN A 122 -16.51 5.12 -12.05
CA ASN A 122 -16.46 4.63 -10.67
C ASN A 122 -16.52 5.76 -9.63
N ALA A 123 -16.17 6.99 -10.01
CA ALA A 123 -16.32 8.15 -9.15
C ALA A 123 -17.63 8.91 -9.41
N VAL A 124 -17.90 9.29 -10.67
CA VAL A 124 -18.97 10.25 -11.01
C VAL A 124 -20.16 9.63 -11.73
N GLY A 125 -20.13 8.36 -12.10
CA GLY A 125 -21.28 7.65 -12.69
C GLY A 125 -22.43 7.49 -11.70
N GLU A 126 -23.58 7.05 -12.20
CA GLU A 126 -24.84 6.91 -11.43
C GLU A 126 -24.68 6.15 -10.10
N GLN A 127 -23.82 5.14 -10.08
CA GLN A 127 -23.53 4.31 -8.90
C GLN A 127 -22.10 4.53 -8.37
N GLY A 128 -21.41 5.56 -8.89
CA GLY A 128 -20.07 5.91 -8.48
C GLY A 128 -19.99 6.49 -7.08
N ALA A 129 -18.82 6.41 -6.47
CA ALA A 129 -18.60 6.77 -5.07
C ALA A 129 -19.04 8.20 -4.72
N LEU A 130 -18.76 9.18 -5.57
CA LEU A 130 -19.15 10.57 -5.33
C LEU A 130 -20.66 10.80 -5.49
N LYS A 131 -21.31 10.06 -6.40
CA LYS A 131 -22.74 10.24 -6.67
C LYS A 131 -23.60 9.69 -5.54
N VAL A 132 -23.20 8.56 -4.96
CA VAL A 132 -23.94 7.92 -3.86
C VAL A 132 -23.53 8.42 -2.48
N TYR A 133 -22.48 9.24 -2.40
CA TYR A 133 -22.02 9.78 -1.13
C TYR A 133 -23.14 10.54 -0.40
N GLY A 134 -23.35 10.24 0.88
CA GLY A 134 -24.40 10.87 1.70
C GLY A 134 -25.82 10.36 1.46
N THR A 135 -26.04 9.42 0.52
CA THR A 135 -27.37 8.85 0.23
C THR A 135 -27.71 7.61 1.04
N GLY A 136 -26.73 7.03 1.74
CA GLY A 136 -26.86 5.73 2.42
C GLY A 136 -26.73 4.52 1.48
N ALA A 137 -26.65 4.72 0.16
CA ALA A 137 -26.42 3.66 -0.81
C ALA A 137 -24.96 3.27 -0.87
N LYS A 138 -24.68 1.99 -1.17
CA LYS A 138 -23.29 1.53 -1.45
C LYS A 138 -22.93 1.80 -2.91
N ALA A 139 -21.73 2.31 -3.13
CA ALA A 139 -21.18 2.46 -4.47
C ALA A 139 -21.02 1.08 -5.14
N LYS A 140 -21.18 1.05 -6.47
CA LYS A 140 -20.87 -0.13 -7.29
C LYS A 140 -19.76 0.23 -8.28
N PHE A 141 -18.76 -0.61 -8.35
CA PHE A 141 -17.57 -0.38 -9.16
C PHE A 141 -17.45 -1.37 -10.30
N ASN A 142 -16.94 -0.90 -11.43
CA ASN A 142 -16.55 -1.73 -12.55
C ASN A 142 -15.06 -2.08 -12.43
N TRP A 143 -14.76 -3.29 -11.99
CA TRP A 143 -13.41 -3.80 -11.79
C TRP A 143 -12.67 -4.17 -13.07
N GLU A 144 -13.38 -4.34 -14.19
CA GLU A 144 -12.79 -4.70 -15.48
C GLU A 144 -12.15 -3.51 -16.21
N ARG A 145 -12.23 -2.33 -15.65
CA ARG A 145 -11.78 -1.07 -16.27
C ARG A 145 -10.48 -0.51 -15.73
N LEU A 146 -9.70 -1.33 -15.08
CA LEU A 146 -8.39 -0.91 -14.56
C LEU A 146 -7.33 -0.91 -15.64
#